data_6ba8853fb5f0e4ddd9e04fd292761f09
#
_entry.id   6ba8853fb5f0e4ddd9e04fd292761f09
#
_cell.length_a   1.000
_cell.length_b   1.000
_cell.length_c   1.000
_cell.angle_alpha   90.00
_cell.angle_beta   90.00
_cell.angle_gamma   90.00
#
_symmetry.space_group_name_H-M   'P 1'
#
loop_
_entity.id
_entity.type
_entity.pdbx_description
1 polymer ?
#
loop_
_entity_poly.entity_id
_entity_poly.type
_entity_poly.pdbx_seq_one_letter_code
_entity_poly.pdbx_strand_id
1 'polypeptide(L)'
;MTNLLQKRQRELSIWIRSLLVNRQRAHHHGPRIVANSIPKSGTHLLTRCLQLLPDVEDSGLRIRGRMKPQSLVKRLDQVGGGCFIPLHLVFTPKRERLLRHRRFTMILITRDPRDIAVSHFHYVTRQTRRHRLHAYYNALPDDPARLMTSIQGIPEFLWKGRVRLRDINRRCRVFLDWADHGACVVQFEKLVGPLGGGTLEAQHKEIQKIAIHLGIQLDTSTLEHIANNVFYRKSSTFRKGAIGDWVNHMGVEHKAVFKEIAGQLLLDMGYEADGDW
;
A
#
# COMPACT_ATOMS: atom_id res chain seq x y z
N MET A 1 -23.90 3.75 -26.50
CA MET A 1 -22.91 3.02 -27.30
C MET A 1 -21.47 3.51 -27.11
N THR A 2 -21.19 4.77 -26.88
CA THR A 2 -19.83 5.37 -26.73
C THR A 2 -19.03 4.82 -25.54
N ASN A 3 -19.65 4.44 -24.44
CA ASN A 3 -18.96 3.98 -23.21
C ASN A 3 -18.40 2.54 -23.31
N LEU A 4 -19.00 1.68 -24.12
CA LEU A 4 -18.55 0.29 -24.33
C LEU A 4 -17.33 0.22 -25.27
N LEU A 5 -17.28 1.09 -26.29
CA LEU A 5 -16.17 1.18 -27.23
C LEU A 5 -14.91 1.74 -26.55
N GLN A 6 -15.04 2.79 -25.71
CA GLN A 6 -13.92 3.33 -24.93
C GLN A 6 -13.37 2.33 -23.90
N LYS A 7 -14.25 1.50 -23.29
CA LYS A 7 -13.83 0.46 -22.38
C LYS A 7 -13.07 -0.65 -23.11
N ARG A 8 -13.54 -1.11 -24.27
CA ARG A 8 -12.83 -2.09 -25.11
C ARG A 8 -11.49 -1.57 -25.65
N GLN A 9 -11.42 -0.32 -26.09
CA GLN A 9 -10.16 0.29 -26.51
C GLN A 9 -9.15 0.39 -25.37
N ARG A 10 -9.57 0.74 -24.15
CA ARG A 10 -8.69 0.71 -22.96
C ARG A 10 -8.24 -0.72 -22.60
N GLU A 11 -9.12 -1.69 -22.66
CA GLU A 11 -8.77 -3.09 -22.40
C GLU A 11 -7.82 -3.63 -23.47
N LEU A 12 -8.04 -3.29 -24.74
CA LEU A 12 -7.16 -3.64 -25.87
C LEU A 12 -5.79 -2.97 -25.75
N SER A 13 -5.73 -1.68 -25.39
CA SER A 13 -4.46 -0.98 -25.19
C SER A 13 -3.66 -1.52 -24.01
N ILE A 14 -4.34 -1.93 -22.94
CA ILE A 14 -3.71 -2.60 -21.79
C ILE A 14 -3.20 -3.99 -22.20
N TRP A 15 -3.96 -4.71 -23.02
CA TRP A 15 -3.59 -6.04 -23.52
C TRP A 15 -2.43 -5.97 -24.52
N ILE A 16 -2.45 -5.03 -25.48
CA ILE A 16 -1.34 -4.79 -26.42
C ILE A 16 -0.08 -4.33 -25.68
N ARG A 17 -0.18 -3.42 -24.71
CA ARG A 17 0.96 -3.05 -23.85
C ARG A 17 1.50 -4.24 -23.08
N SER A 18 0.64 -5.10 -22.54
CA SER A 18 1.07 -6.30 -21.83
C SER A 18 1.75 -7.32 -22.75
N LEU A 19 1.34 -7.42 -24.02
CA LEU A 19 1.99 -8.28 -25.02
C LEU A 19 3.34 -7.71 -25.48
N LEU A 20 3.44 -6.40 -25.71
CA LEU A 20 4.69 -5.75 -26.10
C LEU A 20 5.72 -5.81 -24.96
N VAL A 21 5.29 -5.56 -23.74
CA VAL A 21 6.11 -5.70 -22.54
C VAL A 21 6.52 -7.16 -22.30
N ASN A 22 5.64 -8.15 -22.55
CA ASN A 22 5.99 -9.57 -22.44
C ASN A 22 7.00 -10.03 -23.50
N ARG A 23 7.04 -9.43 -24.70
CA ARG A 23 8.04 -9.77 -25.73
C ARG A 23 9.44 -9.26 -25.37
N GLN A 24 9.56 -8.11 -24.70
CA GLN A 24 10.84 -7.60 -24.19
C GLN A 24 11.28 -8.30 -22.89
N ARG A 25 10.33 -8.88 -22.12
CA ARG A 25 10.54 -9.50 -20.80
C ARG A 25 11.21 -10.88 -20.82
N ALA A 26 11.44 -11.48 -21.96
CA ALA A 26 12.08 -12.80 -22.05
C ALA A 26 13.54 -12.83 -21.54
N HIS A 27 14.11 -11.68 -21.15
CA HIS A 27 15.51 -11.54 -20.75
C HIS A 27 15.76 -10.85 -19.40
N HIS A 28 14.74 -10.51 -18.60
CA HIS A 28 14.98 -9.94 -17.28
C HIS A 28 15.31 -11.04 -16.25
N HIS A 29 16.59 -11.12 -15.89
CA HIS A 29 17.09 -11.90 -14.76
C HIS A 29 16.83 -11.11 -13.50
N GLY A 30 15.90 -11.55 -12.63
CA GLY A 30 15.62 -10.89 -11.38
C GLY A 30 14.42 -11.51 -10.67
N PRO A 31 14.19 -11.16 -9.39
CA PRO A 31 13.07 -11.69 -8.65
C PRO A 31 11.73 -11.19 -9.21
N ARG A 32 10.71 -12.02 -9.10
CA ARG A 32 9.31 -11.60 -9.30
C ARG A 32 8.84 -10.94 -7.99
N ILE A 33 8.36 -9.71 -8.06
CA ILE A 33 8.16 -8.89 -6.87
C ILE A 33 6.68 -8.63 -6.60
N VAL A 34 6.24 -8.85 -5.38
CA VAL A 34 4.96 -8.33 -4.85
C VAL A 34 5.24 -7.08 -4.05
N ALA A 35 4.84 -5.92 -4.57
CA ALA A 35 4.82 -4.66 -3.84
C ALA A 35 3.52 -4.58 -3.03
N ASN A 36 3.52 -5.20 -1.84
CA ASN A 36 2.35 -5.26 -0.97
C ASN A 36 2.24 -4.02 -0.08
N SER A 37 1.03 -3.66 0.28
CA SER A 37 0.81 -2.52 1.17
C SER A 37 -0.48 -2.66 1.98
N ILE A 38 -0.45 -2.21 3.23
CA ILE A 38 -1.68 -1.88 3.94
C ILE A 38 -2.36 -0.73 3.17
N PRO A 39 -3.67 -0.78 2.89
CA PRO A 39 -4.33 0.33 2.21
C PRO A 39 -4.08 1.67 2.91
N LYS A 40 -3.59 2.67 2.17
CA LYS A 40 -3.21 4.01 2.65
C LYS A 40 -1.86 4.12 3.37
N SER A 41 -1.04 3.07 3.37
CA SER A 41 0.31 3.10 3.95
C SER A 41 1.41 3.61 3.00
N GLY A 42 1.10 4.06 1.77
CA GLY A 42 2.12 4.59 0.86
C GLY A 42 2.45 3.69 -0.33
N THR A 43 1.47 2.97 -0.89
CA THR A 43 1.64 2.12 -2.09
C THR A 43 2.39 2.82 -3.21
N HIS A 44 2.06 4.10 -3.49
CA HIS A 44 2.72 4.88 -4.54
C HIS A 44 4.18 5.21 -4.22
N LEU A 45 4.51 5.42 -2.94
CA LEU A 45 5.89 5.65 -2.50
C LEU A 45 6.73 4.38 -2.74
N LEU A 46 6.23 3.22 -2.31
CA LEU A 46 6.90 1.95 -2.55
C LEU A 46 7.06 1.65 -4.05
N THR A 47 5.99 1.77 -4.84
CA THR A 47 6.06 1.50 -6.28
C THR A 47 6.98 2.48 -7.01
N ARG A 48 7.05 3.74 -6.56
CA ARG A 48 8.00 4.70 -7.11
C ARG A 48 9.44 4.35 -6.76
N CYS A 49 9.71 3.92 -5.52
CA CYS A 49 11.03 3.43 -5.12
C CYS A 49 11.46 2.26 -6.01
N LEU A 50 10.59 1.27 -6.20
CA LEU A 50 10.88 0.11 -7.05
C LEU A 50 11.13 0.49 -8.52
N GLN A 51 10.41 1.47 -9.07
CA GLN A 51 10.61 1.95 -10.45
C GLN A 51 11.95 2.66 -10.65
N LEU A 52 12.59 3.12 -9.59
CA LEU A 52 13.88 3.81 -9.63
C LEU A 52 15.05 2.85 -9.40
N LEU A 53 14.79 1.62 -8.94
CA LEU A 53 15.83 0.61 -8.80
C LEU A 53 16.28 0.11 -10.17
N PRO A 54 17.58 -0.18 -10.36
CA PRO A 54 18.07 -0.79 -11.58
C PRO A 54 17.42 -2.17 -11.81
N ASP A 55 17.12 -2.48 -13.04
CA ASP A 55 16.55 -3.77 -13.52
C ASP A 55 15.21 -4.17 -12.86
N VAL A 56 14.48 -3.19 -12.30
CA VAL A 56 13.15 -3.40 -11.73
C VAL A 56 12.09 -2.62 -12.50
N GLU A 57 11.10 -3.31 -13.04
CA GLU A 57 10.04 -2.72 -13.84
C GLU A 57 8.63 -2.92 -13.26
N ASP A 58 7.75 -1.97 -13.54
CA ASP A 58 6.32 -2.12 -13.27
C ASP A 58 5.71 -3.12 -14.26
N SER A 59 5.11 -4.19 -13.75
CA SER A 59 4.42 -5.17 -14.60
C SER A 59 3.24 -4.60 -15.40
N GLY A 60 2.79 -3.39 -15.11
CA GLY A 60 1.58 -2.80 -15.69
C GLY A 60 0.28 -3.49 -15.22
N LEU A 61 0.39 -4.59 -14.50
CA LEU A 61 -0.76 -5.33 -13.99
C LEU A 61 -1.34 -4.64 -12.77
N ARG A 62 -2.67 -4.59 -12.69
CA ARG A 62 -3.38 -4.01 -11.55
C ARG A 62 -4.49 -4.96 -11.12
N ILE A 63 -4.58 -5.19 -9.81
CA ILE A 63 -5.65 -5.97 -9.20
C ILE A 63 -6.56 -5.00 -8.46
N ARG A 64 -7.82 -4.91 -8.91
CA ARG A 64 -8.82 -4.02 -8.31
C ARG A 64 -9.90 -4.85 -7.62
N GLY A 65 -10.12 -4.56 -6.34
CA GLY A 65 -11.18 -5.18 -5.55
C GLY A 65 -10.92 -6.65 -5.16
N ARG A 66 -11.95 -7.34 -4.70
CA ARG A 66 -11.88 -8.78 -4.38
C ARG A 66 -11.78 -9.58 -5.69
N MET A 67 -10.67 -10.26 -5.85
CA MET A 67 -10.43 -11.14 -6.99
C MET A 67 -10.67 -12.60 -6.60
N LYS A 68 -11.27 -13.37 -7.51
CA LYS A 68 -11.37 -14.84 -7.34
C LYS A 68 -9.94 -15.43 -7.30
N PRO A 69 -9.71 -16.51 -6.52
CA PRO A 69 -8.38 -17.12 -6.40
C PRO A 69 -7.74 -17.45 -7.76
N GLN A 70 -8.51 -18.02 -8.69
CA GLN A 70 -8.01 -18.37 -10.04
C GLN A 70 -7.56 -17.13 -10.84
N SER A 71 -8.26 -16.00 -10.67
CA SER A 71 -7.90 -14.76 -11.34
C SER A 71 -6.62 -14.14 -10.75
N LEU A 72 -6.40 -14.29 -9.42
CA LEU A 72 -5.14 -13.91 -8.79
C LEU A 72 -3.98 -14.73 -9.35
N VAL A 73 -4.14 -16.05 -9.40
CA VAL A 73 -3.14 -16.96 -9.98
C VAL A 73 -2.77 -16.55 -11.39
N LYS A 74 -3.75 -16.40 -12.28
CA LYS A 74 -3.52 -15.96 -13.67
C LYS A 74 -2.77 -14.64 -13.78
N ARG A 75 -3.02 -13.69 -12.88
CA ARG A 75 -2.32 -12.40 -12.87
C ARG A 75 -0.89 -12.55 -12.37
N LEU A 76 -0.66 -13.34 -11.33
CA LEU A 76 0.67 -13.62 -10.83
C LEU A 76 1.52 -14.34 -11.89
N ASP A 77 0.95 -15.27 -12.64
CA ASP A 77 1.65 -16.00 -13.71
C ASP A 77 2.10 -15.08 -14.86
N GLN A 78 1.49 -13.91 -15.02
CA GLN A 78 1.86 -12.89 -16.01
C GLN A 78 3.01 -11.96 -15.56
N VAL A 79 3.43 -12.00 -14.29
CA VAL A 79 4.53 -11.16 -13.79
C VAL A 79 5.86 -11.82 -14.18
N GLY A 80 6.67 -11.13 -14.96
CA GLY A 80 8.02 -11.59 -15.37
C GLY A 80 9.06 -11.44 -14.27
N GLY A 81 10.26 -12.01 -14.48
CA GLY A 81 11.45 -11.71 -13.66
C GLY A 81 11.79 -10.22 -13.73
N GLY A 82 12.36 -9.66 -12.66
CA GLY A 82 12.63 -8.23 -12.55
C GLY A 82 11.40 -7.32 -12.50
N CYS A 83 10.18 -7.89 -12.44
CA CYS A 83 8.97 -7.08 -12.46
C CYS A 83 8.22 -7.12 -11.14
N PHE A 84 7.60 -5.98 -10.76
CA PHE A 84 6.72 -5.92 -9.60
C PHE A 84 5.24 -5.77 -9.96
N ILE A 85 4.39 -6.29 -9.08
CA ILE A 85 2.93 -6.08 -9.09
C ILE A 85 2.48 -5.46 -7.76
N PRO A 86 1.81 -4.28 -7.77
CA PRO A 86 1.29 -3.69 -6.55
C PRO A 86 0.01 -4.38 -6.09
N LEU A 87 -0.05 -4.75 -4.80
CA LEU A 87 -1.16 -5.48 -4.20
C LEU A 87 -1.55 -4.90 -2.82
N HIS A 88 -2.77 -5.24 -2.38
CA HIS A 88 -3.23 -5.19 -0.99
C HIS A 88 -3.59 -6.61 -0.57
N LEU A 89 -2.58 -7.45 -0.43
CA LEU A 89 -2.76 -8.89 -0.21
C LEU A 89 -2.63 -9.20 1.28
N VAL A 90 -3.76 -9.46 1.95
CA VAL A 90 -3.77 -9.93 3.34
C VAL A 90 -3.10 -11.29 3.44
N PHE A 91 -2.45 -11.55 4.58
CA PHE A 91 -1.82 -12.84 4.81
C PHE A 91 -2.84 -13.98 4.89
N THR A 92 -2.50 -15.11 4.35
CA THR A 92 -3.06 -16.43 4.64
C THR A 92 -2.02 -17.48 4.27
N PRO A 93 -1.96 -18.66 4.97
CA PRO A 93 -1.01 -19.72 4.62
C PRO A 93 -1.12 -20.20 3.16
N LYS A 94 -2.35 -20.16 2.60
CA LYS A 94 -2.58 -20.51 1.19
C LYS A 94 -1.92 -19.52 0.21
N ARG A 95 -1.96 -18.21 0.53
CA ARG A 95 -1.36 -17.16 -0.30
C ARG A 95 0.15 -17.17 -0.18
N GLU A 96 0.67 -17.40 1.03
CA GLU A 96 2.11 -17.57 1.26
C GLU A 96 2.64 -18.72 0.39
N ARG A 97 2.06 -19.92 0.52
CA ARG A 97 2.44 -21.06 -0.32
C ARG A 97 2.35 -20.77 -1.82
N LEU A 98 1.29 -20.05 -2.24
CA LEU A 98 1.12 -19.66 -3.64
C LEU A 98 2.25 -18.78 -4.15
N LEU A 99 2.67 -17.77 -3.38
CA LEU A 99 3.75 -16.85 -3.75
C LEU A 99 5.11 -17.54 -3.70
N ARG A 100 5.38 -18.32 -2.66
CA ARG A 100 6.61 -19.08 -2.49
C ARG A 100 6.83 -20.10 -3.64
N HIS A 101 5.82 -20.87 -4.00
CA HIS A 101 5.87 -21.77 -5.16
C HIS A 101 6.18 -21.06 -6.48
N ARG A 102 5.77 -19.79 -6.60
CA ARG A 102 6.01 -18.97 -7.80
C ARG A 102 7.26 -18.11 -7.69
N ARG A 103 8.05 -18.31 -6.63
CA ARG A 103 9.30 -17.59 -6.38
C ARG A 103 9.12 -16.08 -6.39
N PHE A 104 8.05 -15.60 -5.74
CA PHE A 104 7.85 -14.18 -5.50
C PHE A 104 8.61 -13.73 -4.27
N THR A 105 9.30 -12.61 -4.40
CA THR A 105 9.85 -11.84 -3.29
C THR A 105 8.84 -10.77 -2.87
N MET A 106 8.55 -10.67 -1.58
CA MET A 106 7.56 -9.72 -1.08
C MET A 106 8.20 -8.54 -0.37
N ILE A 107 7.72 -7.35 -0.68
CA ILE A 107 8.00 -6.12 0.07
C ILE A 107 6.65 -5.62 0.60
N LEU A 108 6.56 -5.38 1.91
CA LEU A 108 5.36 -4.86 2.57
C LEU A 108 5.62 -3.47 3.11
N ILE A 109 4.96 -2.46 2.56
CA ILE A 109 5.00 -1.12 3.16
C ILE A 109 3.92 -0.98 4.22
N THR A 110 4.34 -0.54 5.40
CA THR A 110 3.52 -0.18 6.56
C THR A 110 3.56 1.32 6.81
N ARG A 111 2.69 1.82 7.68
CA ARG A 111 2.61 3.21 8.11
C ARG A 111 1.94 3.27 9.46
N ASP A 112 2.17 4.35 10.21
CA ASP A 112 1.43 4.64 11.45
C ASP A 112 -0.08 4.45 11.23
N PRO A 113 -0.71 3.53 11.97
CA PRO A 113 -2.15 3.25 11.83
C PRO A 113 -3.03 4.47 12.06
N ARG A 114 -2.59 5.46 12.85
CA ARG A 114 -3.29 6.74 13.07
C ARG A 114 -3.33 7.55 11.78
N ASP A 115 -2.20 7.67 11.09
CA ASP A 115 -2.11 8.32 9.77
C ASP A 115 -2.86 7.55 8.69
N ILE A 116 -2.91 6.21 8.77
CA ILE A 116 -3.75 5.40 7.88
C ILE A 116 -5.23 5.74 8.06
N ALA A 117 -5.73 5.88 9.31
CA ALA A 117 -7.11 6.23 9.58
C ALA A 117 -7.47 7.61 9.02
N VAL A 118 -6.61 8.61 9.24
CA VAL A 118 -6.76 9.97 8.67
C VAL A 118 -6.73 9.93 7.13
N SER A 119 -5.75 9.25 6.55
CA SER A 119 -5.66 9.11 5.09
C SER A 119 -6.86 8.39 4.48
N HIS A 120 -7.45 7.43 5.20
CA HIS A 120 -8.60 6.66 4.74
C HIS A 120 -9.86 7.53 4.65
N PHE A 121 -10.22 8.28 5.70
CA PHE A 121 -11.44 9.09 5.64
C PHE A 121 -11.36 10.17 4.56
N HIS A 122 -10.23 10.86 4.42
CA HIS A 122 -10.03 11.82 3.34
C HIS A 122 -10.13 11.18 1.94
N TYR A 123 -9.56 9.98 1.77
CA TYR A 123 -9.64 9.26 0.50
C TYR A 123 -11.08 8.92 0.13
N VAL A 124 -11.85 8.42 1.10
CA VAL A 124 -13.24 8.01 0.88
C VAL A 124 -14.15 9.21 0.61
N THR A 125 -13.96 10.31 1.33
CA THR A 125 -14.86 11.48 1.26
C THR A 125 -14.53 12.41 0.10
N ARG A 126 -13.25 12.66 -0.17
CA ARG A 126 -12.81 13.76 -1.05
C ARG A 126 -12.14 13.31 -2.34
N GLN A 127 -11.40 12.19 -2.32
CA GLN A 127 -10.59 11.78 -3.47
C GLN A 127 -11.28 10.80 -4.41
N THR A 128 -12.23 9.99 -3.94
CA THR A 128 -12.78 8.90 -4.75
C THR A 128 -14.30 8.78 -4.61
N ARG A 129 -15.05 9.56 -5.38
CA ARG A 129 -16.52 9.54 -5.38
C ARG A 129 -17.14 8.17 -5.69
N ARG A 130 -16.42 7.30 -6.43
CA ARG A 130 -16.86 5.93 -6.76
C ARG A 130 -16.51 4.90 -5.69
N HIS A 131 -15.93 5.33 -4.56
CA HIS A 131 -15.62 4.40 -3.47
C HIS A 131 -16.89 3.86 -2.84
N ARG A 132 -16.92 2.55 -2.54
CA ARG A 132 -18.10 1.86 -1.99
C ARG A 132 -18.63 2.43 -0.67
N LEU A 133 -17.79 3.15 0.07
CA LEU A 133 -18.15 3.79 1.34
C LEU A 133 -18.43 5.29 1.19
N HIS A 134 -18.30 5.87 -0.01
CA HIS A 134 -18.41 7.31 -0.22
C HIS A 134 -19.74 7.88 0.28
N ALA A 135 -20.86 7.27 -0.11
CA ALA A 135 -22.19 7.72 0.33
C ALA A 135 -22.36 7.62 1.86
N TYR A 136 -21.91 6.49 2.46
CA TYR A 136 -21.98 6.30 3.91
C TYR A 136 -21.20 7.39 4.64
N TYR A 137 -19.95 7.66 4.24
CA TYR A 137 -19.10 8.67 4.89
C TYR A 137 -19.65 10.09 4.74
N ASN A 138 -20.23 10.42 3.58
CA ASN A 138 -20.79 11.75 3.36
C ASN A 138 -22.18 11.95 4.03
N ALA A 139 -22.82 10.89 4.46
CA ALA A 139 -24.00 10.96 5.32
C ALA A 139 -23.67 11.18 6.81
N LEU A 140 -22.40 11.04 7.21
CA LEU A 140 -21.96 11.37 8.58
C LEU A 140 -21.86 12.89 8.76
N PRO A 141 -22.13 13.41 9.98
CA PRO A 141 -22.32 14.83 10.21
C PRO A 141 -21.07 15.67 9.86
N ASP A 142 -19.89 15.21 10.24
CA ASP A 142 -18.66 16.00 10.15
C ASP A 142 -17.40 15.13 9.96
N ASP A 143 -16.24 15.76 9.85
CA ASP A 143 -14.95 15.08 9.70
C ASP A 143 -14.52 14.30 10.96
N PRO A 144 -14.76 14.78 12.20
CA PRO A 144 -14.59 13.97 13.41
C PRO A 144 -15.33 12.64 13.37
N ALA A 145 -16.64 12.62 13.06
CA ALA A 145 -17.42 11.39 12.95
C ALA A 145 -16.90 10.45 11.83
N ARG A 146 -16.42 11.02 10.72
CA ARG A 146 -15.79 10.26 9.63
C ARG A 146 -14.47 9.64 10.05
N LEU A 147 -13.64 10.37 10.80
CA LEU A 147 -12.39 9.85 11.34
C LEU A 147 -12.68 8.76 12.38
N MET A 148 -13.64 8.98 13.29
CA MET A 148 -14.07 7.95 14.25
C MET A 148 -14.49 6.67 13.54
N THR A 149 -15.29 6.77 12.48
CA THR A 149 -15.66 5.61 11.65
C THR A 149 -14.43 4.95 10.99
N SER A 150 -13.41 5.72 10.64
CA SER A 150 -12.16 5.15 10.09
C SER A 150 -11.33 4.43 11.16
N ILE A 151 -11.52 4.74 12.44
CA ILE A 151 -10.88 4.05 13.57
C ILE A 151 -11.69 2.80 13.95
N GLN A 152 -12.94 2.96 14.32
CA GLN A 152 -13.80 1.89 14.85
C GLN A 152 -14.31 0.91 13.79
N GLY A 153 -14.35 1.33 12.52
CA GLY A 153 -15.06 0.62 11.48
C GLY A 153 -16.55 0.96 11.46
N ILE A 154 -17.32 0.16 10.73
CA ILE A 154 -18.79 0.22 10.68
C ILE A 154 -19.30 -1.01 11.45
N PRO A 155 -20.19 -0.84 12.43
CA PRO A 155 -20.79 -1.96 13.16
C PRO A 155 -21.36 -3.02 12.21
N GLU A 156 -21.15 -4.31 12.51
CA GLU A 156 -21.48 -5.39 11.58
C GLU A 156 -22.98 -5.47 11.25
N PHE A 157 -23.85 -5.12 12.19
CA PHE A 157 -25.29 -5.07 11.98
C PHE A 157 -25.74 -3.99 10.98
N LEU A 158 -24.89 -2.96 10.74
CA LEU A 158 -25.11 -1.95 9.70
C LEU A 158 -24.53 -2.34 8.34
N TRP A 159 -23.88 -3.50 8.22
CA TRP A 159 -23.29 -3.91 6.96
C TRP A 159 -24.36 -4.24 5.94
N LYS A 160 -24.39 -3.51 4.82
CA LYS A 160 -25.28 -3.75 3.68
C LYS A 160 -24.45 -3.88 2.41
N GLY A 161 -24.56 -5.02 1.73
CA GLY A 161 -23.87 -5.26 0.46
C GLY A 161 -22.35 -5.03 0.55
N ARG A 162 -21.87 -3.97 -0.10
CA ARG A 162 -20.45 -3.57 -0.11
C ARG A 162 -20.06 -2.58 0.99
N VAL A 163 -21.01 -2.05 1.76
CA VAL A 163 -20.75 -1.12 2.87
C VAL A 163 -20.31 -1.93 4.09
N ARG A 164 -19.02 -2.19 4.15
CA ARG A 164 -18.38 -2.96 5.23
C ARG A 164 -17.01 -2.36 5.50
N LEU A 165 -16.71 -2.07 6.75
CA LEU A 165 -15.41 -1.60 7.19
C LEU A 165 -15.12 -2.17 8.58
N ARG A 166 -14.04 -2.90 8.71
CA ARG A 166 -13.51 -3.34 10.01
C ARG A 166 -12.76 -2.21 10.68
N ASP A 167 -12.58 -2.29 11.99
CA ASP A 167 -11.73 -1.38 12.76
C ASP A 167 -10.30 -1.34 12.23
N ILE A 168 -9.54 -0.32 12.65
CA ILE A 168 -8.17 -0.08 12.15
C ILE A 168 -7.21 -1.21 12.55
N ASN A 169 -7.36 -1.78 13.76
CA ASN A 169 -6.54 -2.87 14.25
C ASN A 169 -6.66 -4.09 13.33
N ARG A 170 -7.88 -4.57 13.10
CA ARG A 170 -8.14 -5.71 12.20
C ARG A 170 -7.70 -5.44 10.76
N ARG A 171 -7.81 -4.20 10.29
CA ARG A 171 -7.37 -3.83 8.93
C ARG A 171 -5.87 -3.88 8.74
N CYS A 172 -5.09 -3.57 9.78
CA CYS A 172 -3.63 -3.62 9.73
C CYS A 172 -3.09 -5.01 10.03
N ARG A 173 -3.56 -5.66 11.11
CA ARG A 173 -3.02 -6.95 11.57
C ARG A 173 -3.03 -8.03 10.48
N VAL A 174 -4.05 -8.10 9.64
CA VAL A 174 -4.13 -9.10 8.56
C VAL A 174 -3.02 -9.03 7.51
N PHE A 175 -2.14 -8.03 7.61
CA PHE A 175 -0.96 -7.90 6.76
C PHE A 175 0.34 -8.20 7.49
N LEU A 176 0.38 -8.09 8.83
CA LEU A 176 1.64 -8.12 9.58
C LEU A 176 2.30 -9.50 9.55
N ASP A 177 1.53 -10.57 9.54
CA ASP A 177 2.06 -11.93 9.46
C ASP A 177 2.97 -12.18 8.24
N TRP A 178 2.93 -11.33 7.22
CA TRP A 178 3.87 -11.39 6.11
C TRP A 178 5.31 -11.16 6.56
N ALA A 179 5.54 -10.41 7.65
CA ALA A 179 6.87 -10.17 8.20
C ALA A 179 7.54 -11.48 8.62
N ASP A 180 6.81 -12.34 9.33
CA ASP A 180 7.29 -13.64 9.81
C ASP A 180 7.48 -14.67 8.68
N HIS A 181 7.00 -14.33 7.49
CA HIS A 181 7.07 -15.20 6.30
C HIS A 181 7.96 -14.60 5.19
N GLY A 182 9.00 -13.88 5.60
CA GLY A 182 10.08 -13.43 4.71
C GLY A 182 9.78 -12.19 3.86
N ALA A 183 8.74 -11.41 4.20
CA ALA A 183 8.56 -10.12 3.57
C ALA A 183 9.54 -9.07 4.10
N CYS A 184 10.14 -8.27 3.22
CA CYS A 184 10.85 -7.06 3.62
C CYS A 184 9.83 -6.01 4.04
N VAL A 185 9.74 -5.76 5.36
CA VAL A 185 8.85 -4.71 5.89
C VAL A 185 9.51 -3.36 5.75
N VAL A 186 8.82 -2.42 5.09
CA VAL A 186 9.27 -1.04 4.84
C VAL A 186 8.33 -0.10 5.57
N GLN A 187 8.87 0.84 6.36
CA GLN A 187 8.08 1.87 7.01
C GLN A 187 7.98 3.11 6.12
N PHE A 188 6.75 3.60 5.92
CA PHE A 188 6.50 4.84 5.17
C PHE A 188 7.35 5.99 5.69
N GLU A 189 7.40 6.13 7.01
CA GLU A 189 8.08 7.20 7.73
C GLU A 189 9.59 7.22 7.47
N LYS A 190 10.17 6.05 7.24
CA LYS A 190 11.58 5.91 6.90
C LYS A 190 11.84 6.15 5.41
N LEU A 191 10.94 5.65 4.54
CA LEU A 191 11.14 5.74 3.10
C LEU A 191 10.84 7.14 2.52
N VAL A 192 9.95 7.90 3.16
CA VAL A 192 9.43 9.16 2.61
C VAL A 192 10.48 10.28 2.54
N GLY A 193 11.50 10.22 3.39
CA GLY A 193 12.62 11.19 3.44
C GLY A 193 12.21 12.60 3.90
N PRO A 194 13.14 13.57 3.76
CA PRO A 194 12.98 14.92 4.32
C PRO A 194 11.75 15.66 3.81
N LEU A 195 11.38 15.46 2.55
CA LEU A 195 10.20 16.12 1.95
C LEU A 195 8.86 15.68 2.55
N GLY A 196 8.83 14.54 3.25
CA GLY A 196 7.66 14.05 3.97
C GLY A 196 7.79 14.11 5.50
N GLY A 197 8.86 14.71 6.02
CA GLY A 197 9.13 14.86 7.45
C GLY A 197 10.02 13.77 8.04
N GLY A 198 10.61 12.90 7.22
CA GLY A 198 11.61 11.91 7.62
C GLY A 198 13.04 12.48 7.56
N THR A 199 14.03 11.59 7.69
CA THR A 199 15.45 11.96 7.56
C THR A 199 16.05 11.30 6.32
N LEU A 200 17.10 11.92 5.75
CA LEU A 200 17.82 11.37 4.60
C LEU A 200 18.52 10.06 4.97
N GLU A 201 19.07 9.98 6.17
CA GLU A 201 19.74 8.77 6.66
C GLU A 201 18.77 7.57 6.76
N ALA A 202 17.59 7.77 7.35
CA ALA A 202 16.57 6.72 7.44
C ALA A 202 16.11 6.30 6.04
N GLN A 203 15.96 7.27 5.13
CA GLN A 203 15.55 7.00 3.74
C GLN A 203 16.59 6.16 2.99
N HIS A 204 17.87 6.51 3.10
CA HIS A 204 18.96 5.74 2.49
C HIS A 204 19.00 4.30 3.02
N LYS A 205 18.93 4.13 4.37
CA LYS A 205 18.89 2.79 4.98
C LYS A 205 17.70 1.97 4.49
N GLU A 206 16.53 2.59 4.34
CA GLU A 206 15.32 1.89 3.91
C GLU A 206 15.38 1.51 2.42
N ILE A 207 15.92 2.37 1.55
CA ILE A 207 16.17 2.07 0.14
C ILE A 207 17.19 0.93 -0.01
N GLN A 208 18.30 0.99 0.73
CA GLN A 208 19.32 -0.07 0.72
C GLN A 208 18.74 -1.41 1.20
N LYS A 209 17.92 -1.40 2.25
CA LYS A 209 17.24 -2.61 2.75
C LYS A 209 16.38 -3.27 1.67
N ILE A 210 15.62 -2.47 0.89
CA ILE A 210 14.83 -2.96 -0.23
C ILE A 210 15.75 -3.57 -1.30
N ALA A 211 16.82 -2.87 -1.68
CA ALA A 211 17.75 -3.31 -2.71
C ALA A 211 18.44 -4.63 -2.31
N ILE A 212 18.95 -4.73 -1.10
CA ILE A 212 19.57 -5.95 -0.55
C ILE A 212 18.60 -7.12 -0.58
N HIS A 213 17.35 -6.89 -0.14
CA HIS A 213 16.31 -7.93 -0.16
C HIS A 213 15.99 -8.46 -1.56
N LEU A 214 16.17 -7.62 -2.57
CA LEU A 214 16.00 -7.97 -3.99
C LEU A 214 17.28 -8.52 -4.64
N GLY A 215 18.40 -8.56 -3.92
CA GLY A 215 19.71 -8.96 -4.46
C GLY A 215 20.35 -7.90 -5.35
N ILE A 216 19.96 -6.62 -5.22
CA ILE A 216 20.45 -5.50 -6.01
C ILE A 216 21.53 -4.75 -5.20
N GLN A 217 22.67 -4.51 -5.81
CA GLN A 217 23.71 -3.62 -5.27
C GLN A 217 23.51 -2.20 -5.79
N LEU A 218 23.54 -1.23 -4.89
CA LEU A 218 23.43 0.19 -5.23
C LEU A 218 24.77 0.88 -4.93
N ASP A 219 25.26 1.64 -5.88
CA ASP A 219 26.30 2.63 -5.62
C ASP A 219 25.71 3.88 -4.98
N THR A 220 26.59 4.76 -4.47
CA THR A 220 26.18 5.99 -3.80
C THR A 220 25.36 6.91 -4.71
N SER A 221 25.74 7.02 -5.98
CA SER A 221 25.08 7.90 -6.93
C SER A 221 23.65 7.45 -7.24
N THR A 222 23.45 6.14 -7.41
CA THR A 222 22.13 5.54 -7.63
C THR A 222 21.25 5.67 -6.39
N LEU A 223 21.81 5.43 -5.19
CA LEU A 223 21.10 5.61 -3.93
C LEU A 223 20.59 7.05 -3.76
N GLU A 224 21.45 8.05 -4.00
CA GLU A 224 21.09 9.47 -3.96
C GLU A 224 20.03 9.82 -5.01
N HIS A 225 20.18 9.29 -6.22
CA HIS A 225 19.19 9.49 -7.28
C HIS A 225 17.82 8.97 -6.85
N ILE A 226 17.73 7.76 -6.27
CA ILE A 226 16.48 7.20 -5.76
C ILE A 226 15.92 8.08 -4.64
N ALA A 227 16.73 8.44 -3.64
CA ALA A 227 16.32 9.24 -2.51
C ALA A 227 15.70 10.59 -2.94
N ASN A 228 16.34 11.26 -3.90
CA ASN A 228 15.90 12.56 -4.42
C ASN A 228 14.61 12.46 -5.28
N ASN A 229 14.27 11.29 -5.83
CA ASN A 229 13.18 11.12 -6.79
C ASN A 229 12.02 10.23 -6.32
N VAL A 230 12.13 9.59 -5.14
CA VAL A 230 11.09 8.69 -4.63
C VAL A 230 9.85 9.43 -4.17
N PHE A 231 9.99 10.64 -3.60
CA PHE A 231 8.88 11.47 -3.16
C PHE A 231 8.23 12.20 -4.35
N TYR A 232 7.09 11.70 -4.82
CA TYR A 232 6.43 12.20 -6.01
C TYR A 232 5.01 12.70 -5.74
N ARG A 233 4.81 14.03 -5.81
CA ARG A 233 3.55 14.70 -5.46
C ARG A 233 2.43 14.57 -6.50
N LYS A 234 2.74 14.21 -7.75
CA LYS A 234 1.75 14.16 -8.87
C LYS A 234 0.93 12.86 -8.91
N SER A 235 0.98 12.01 -7.87
CA SER A 235 0.11 10.84 -7.78
C SER A 235 -1.35 11.23 -7.56
N SER A 236 -2.28 10.58 -8.25
CA SER A 236 -3.72 10.88 -8.21
C SER A 236 -4.37 10.71 -6.84
N THR A 237 -3.71 9.99 -5.92
CA THR A 237 -4.17 9.77 -4.55
C THR A 237 -3.27 10.44 -3.50
N PHE A 238 -2.32 11.28 -3.96
CA PHE A 238 -1.48 12.04 -3.07
C PHE A 238 -2.31 13.11 -2.34
N ARG A 239 -2.15 13.20 -1.02
CA ARG A 239 -2.78 14.26 -0.21
C ARG A 239 -1.70 15.17 0.38
N LYS A 240 -1.01 14.73 1.39
CA LYS A 240 0.08 15.48 2.04
C LYS A 240 1.42 14.72 2.00
N GLY A 241 1.38 13.39 2.12
CA GLY A 241 2.60 12.58 2.20
C GLY A 241 3.46 12.89 3.42
N ALA A 242 2.85 13.39 4.50
CA ALA A 242 3.53 13.82 5.71
C ALA A 242 3.40 12.76 6.81
N ILE A 243 4.41 12.69 7.67
CA ILE A 243 4.43 11.88 8.89
C ILE A 243 3.67 12.62 9.99
N GLY A 244 2.92 11.88 10.82
CA GLY A 244 2.29 12.41 12.03
C GLY A 244 1.13 13.39 11.79
N ASP A 245 0.56 13.45 10.58
CA ASP A 245 -0.58 14.34 10.30
C ASP A 245 -1.81 14.03 11.17
N TRP A 246 -1.86 12.84 11.76
CA TRP A 246 -2.93 12.45 12.70
C TRP A 246 -3.05 13.37 13.90
N VAL A 247 -1.97 13.98 14.36
CA VAL A 247 -1.96 14.95 15.49
C VAL A 247 -2.89 16.13 15.22
N ASN A 248 -3.00 16.56 13.96
CA ASN A 248 -3.85 17.67 13.53
C ASN A 248 -5.35 17.30 13.41
N HIS A 249 -5.69 16.02 13.56
CA HIS A 249 -7.05 15.51 13.30
C HIS A 249 -7.66 14.77 14.49
N MET A 250 -6.85 14.15 15.35
CA MET A 250 -7.33 13.36 16.48
C MET A 250 -7.45 14.22 17.74
N GLY A 251 -8.68 14.50 18.15
CA GLY A 251 -8.97 15.04 19.48
C GLY A 251 -8.90 13.96 20.57
N VAL A 252 -9.16 14.36 21.81
CA VAL A 252 -9.08 13.48 23.01
C VAL A 252 -9.90 12.20 22.85
N GLU A 253 -11.14 12.32 22.38
CA GLU A 253 -12.03 11.17 22.18
C GLU A 253 -11.48 10.18 21.15
N HIS A 254 -10.96 10.68 20.00
CA HIS A 254 -10.35 9.83 18.98
C HIS A 254 -9.15 9.06 19.52
N LYS A 255 -8.29 9.73 20.32
CA LYS A 255 -7.13 9.10 20.95
C LYS A 255 -7.54 8.02 21.95
N ALA A 256 -8.53 8.30 22.80
CA ALA A 256 -9.04 7.32 23.76
C ALA A 256 -9.56 6.06 23.08
N VAL A 257 -10.43 6.22 22.09
CA VAL A 257 -10.98 5.10 21.30
C VAL A 257 -9.88 4.38 20.49
N PHE A 258 -8.91 5.12 19.96
CA PHE A 258 -7.81 4.51 19.23
C PHE A 258 -6.93 3.65 20.15
N LYS A 259 -6.61 4.13 21.37
CA LYS A 259 -5.87 3.37 22.39
C LYS A 259 -6.58 2.06 22.73
N GLU A 260 -7.89 2.11 22.95
CA GLU A 260 -8.70 0.93 23.24
C GLU A 260 -8.65 -0.10 22.11
N ILE A 261 -8.85 0.33 20.86
CA ILE A 261 -8.97 -0.56 19.70
C ILE A 261 -7.61 -1.03 19.18
N ALA A 262 -6.60 -0.16 19.16
CA ALA A 262 -5.37 -0.34 18.42
C ALA A 262 -4.11 0.15 19.17
N GLY A 263 -4.16 0.40 20.49
CA GLY A 263 -2.99 0.77 21.27
C GLY A 263 -1.90 -0.29 21.17
N GLN A 264 -2.23 -1.56 21.40
CA GLN A 264 -1.28 -2.67 21.28
C GLN A 264 -0.70 -2.80 19.85
N LEU A 265 -1.47 -2.46 18.81
CA LEU A 265 -0.97 -2.47 17.44
C LEU A 265 0.15 -1.46 17.22
N LEU A 266 0.10 -0.29 17.86
CA LEU A 266 1.16 0.73 17.77
C LEU A 266 2.46 0.23 18.40
N LEU A 267 2.37 -0.46 19.54
CA LEU A 267 3.51 -1.07 20.21
C LEU A 267 4.13 -2.18 19.33
N ASP A 268 3.30 -3.10 18.83
CA ASP A 268 3.72 -4.21 17.97
C ASP A 268 4.37 -3.74 16.67
N MET A 269 3.95 -2.57 16.15
CA MET A 269 4.51 -1.98 14.93
C MET A 269 5.68 -1.01 15.20
N GLY A 270 6.02 -0.75 16.47
CA GLY A 270 7.12 0.13 16.87
C GLY A 270 6.86 1.61 16.64
N TYR A 271 5.60 2.06 16.67
CA TYR A 271 5.23 3.47 16.59
C TYR A 271 5.13 4.14 17.95
N GLU A 272 4.94 3.35 19.01
CA GLU A 272 4.96 3.79 20.39
C GLU A 272 5.80 2.82 21.23
N ALA A 273 6.39 3.32 22.32
CA ALA A 273 7.16 2.51 23.27
C ALA A 273 6.26 1.98 24.40
N ASP A 274 5.22 2.72 24.73
CA ASP A 274 4.26 2.42 25.80
C ASP A 274 2.85 2.95 25.46
N GLY A 275 1.96 2.96 26.44
CA GLY A 275 0.58 3.44 26.27
C GLY A 275 0.39 4.95 26.44
N ASP A 276 1.42 5.70 26.78
CA ASP A 276 1.34 7.12 27.13
C ASP A 276 1.65 8.06 25.94
N TRP A 277 0.72 8.17 25.00
CA TRP A 277 0.87 9.02 23.81
C TRP A 277 -0.40 9.85 23.52
#